data_b40e53602da0cd59728570f491f0950c
#
_entry.id   b40e53602da0cd59728570f491f0950c
#
_cell.length_a   1.000
_cell.length_b   1.000
_cell.length_c   1.000
_cell.angle_alpha   90.00
_cell.angle_beta   90.00
_cell.angle_gamma   90.00
#
_symmetry.space_group_name_H-M   'P 1'
#
loop_
_entity.id
_entity.type
_entity.pdbx_description
1 polymer ?
#
loop_
_entity_poly.entity_id
_entity_poly.type
_entity_poly.pdbx_seq_one_letter_code
_entity_poly.pdbx_strand_id
1 'polypeptide(L)'
;MKITRAVLLGALLWVLVFFEVSILMFGFGLTSGTISYFLIHYVFLGIFSIIVGLIYFRKAKSGALEGLKAWAVMLVTGIILDAAITVPLFVKTYSFFINPSMLGGYLETAILIVLVGILKNKKN
;
A
#
# COMPACT_ATOMS: atom_id res chain seq x y z
N MET A 1 -0.12 -17.28 -9.57
CA MET A 1 -0.48 -16.05 -8.81
C MET A 1 -1.98 -15.80 -8.94
N LYS A 2 -2.57 -15.29 -7.88
CA LYS A 2 -4.00 -14.94 -7.86
C LYS A 2 -4.18 -13.49 -8.28
N ILE A 3 -4.16 -13.20 -9.57
CA ILE A 3 -4.17 -11.83 -10.11
C ILE A 3 -5.42 -11.06 -9.67
N THR A 4 -6.60 -11.64 -9.85
CA THR A 4 -7.85 -10.98 -9.46
C THR A 4 -7.85 -10.63 -7.97
N ARG A 5 -7.39 -11.55 -7.14
CA ARG A 5 -7.30 -11.33 -5.70
C ARG A 5 -6.31 -10.22 -5.39
N ALA A 6 -5.16 -10.19 -6.06
CA ALA A 6 -4.16 -9.15 -5.86
C ALA A 6 -4.67 -7.78 -6.29
N VAL A 7 -5.39 -7.70 -7.41
CA VAL A 7 -5.98 -6.44 -7.88
C VAL A 7 -7.03 -5.92 -6.87
N LEU A 8 -7.91 -6.79 -6.40
CA LEU A 8 -8.93 -6.40 -5.43
C LEU A 8 -8.32 -5.94 -4.11
N LEU A 9 -7.28 -6.64 -3.64
CA LEU A 9 -6.59 -6.25 -2.41
C LEU A 9 -5.77 -4.98 -2.59
N GLY A 10 -5.21 -4.75 -3.78
CA GLY A 10 -4.55 -3.49 -4.09
C GLY A 10 -5.53 -2.32 -4.05
N ALA A 11 -6.72 -2.50 -4.60
CA ALA A 11 -7.77 -1.50 -4.55
C ALA A 11 -8.22 -1.26 -3.10
N LEU A 12 -8.35 -2.32 -2.30
CA LEU A 12 -8.70 -2.20 -0.90
C LEU A 12 -7.62 -1.43 -0.13
N LEU A 13 -6.36 -1.76 -0.35
CA LEU A 13 -5.24 -1.05 0.29
C LEU A 13 -5.27 0.42 -0.09
N TRP A 14 -5.50 0.73 -1.36
CA TRP A 14 -5.61 2.11 -1.82
C TRP A 14 -6.74 2.86 -1.11
N VAL A 15 -7.92 2.24 -0.97
CA VAL A 15 -9.06 2.85 -0.29
C VAL A 15 -8.72 3.11 1.18
N LEU A 16 -8.10 2.14 1.86
CA LEU A 16 -7.71 2.30 3.27
C LEU A 16 -6.73 3.45 3.44
N VAL A 17 -5.71 3.53 2.58
CA VAL A 17 -4.72 4.60 2.62
C VAL A 17 -5.37 5.95 2.29
N PHE A 18 -6.25 5.99 1.30
CA PHE A 18 -6.95 7.21 0.92
C PHE A 18 -7.75 7.79 2.09
N PHE A 19 -8.52 6.96 2.79
CA PHE A 19 -9.28 7.42 3.95
C PHE A 19 -8.36 7.82 5.10
N GLU A 20 -7.29 7.06 5.35
CA GLU A 20 -6.35 7.36 6.42
C GLU A 20 -5.69 8.73 6.18
N VAL A 21 -5.16 8.96 4.98
CA VAL A 21 -4.51 10.23 4.62
C VAL A 21 -5.52 11.38 4.69
N SER A 22 -6.75 11.16 4.23
CA SER A 22 -7.80 12.18 4.30
C SER A 22 -8.11 12.56 5.74
N ILE A 23 -8.19 11.59 6.65
CA ILE A 23 -8.42 11.85 8.07
C ILE A 23 -7.25 12.65 8.67
N LEU A 24 -6.01 12.28 8.34
CA LEU A 24 -4.83 12.99 8.85
C LEU A 24 -4.78 14.43 8.37
N MET A 25 -5.04 14.66 7.09
CA MET A 25 -4.92 16.01 6.50
C MET A 25 -6.13 16.88 6.83
N PHE A 26 -7.34 16.36 6.72
CA PHE A 26 -8.56 17.16 6.88
C PHE A 26 -9.16 17.06 8.28
N GLY A 27 -9.01 15.90 8.95
CA GLY A 27 -9.52 15.73 10.32
C GLY A 27 -8.61 16.30 11.38
N PHE A 28 -7.31 16.08 11.26
CA PHE A 28 -6.32 16.53 12.25
C PHE A 28 -5.47 17.70 11.78
N GLY A 29 -5.64 18.15 10.53
CA GLY A 29 -4.89 19.28 10.00
C GLY A 29 -3.41 19.02 9.76
N LEU A 30 -2.98 17.77 9.71
CA LEU A 30 -1.58 17.42 9.46
C LEU A 30 -1.26 17.56 7.97
N THR A 31 -0.08 18.07 7.66
CA THR A 31 0.36 18.20 6.27
C THR A 31 1.44 17.16 5.97
N SER A 32 1.58 16.82 4.70
CA SER A 32 2.48 15.76 4.25
C SER A 32 3.97 16.07 4.46
N GLY A 33 4.31 17.26 4.91
CA GLY A 33 5.70 17.63 5.21
C GLY A 33 6.09 17.50 6.67
N THR A 34 5.16 17.13 7.57
CA THR A 34 5.43 17.08 9.00
C THR A 34 5.87 15.68 9.43
N ILE A 35 6.70 15.62 10.47
CA ILE A 35 7.16 14.34 11.05
C ILE A 35 5.98 13.56 11.62
N SER A 36 5.03 14.24 12.28
CA SER A 36 3.85 13.59 12.84
C SER A 36 3.04 12.88 11.75
N TYR A 37 2.85 13.52 10.60
CA TYR A 37 2.17 12.92 9.46
C TYR A 37 2.88 11.65 9.01
N PHE A 38 4.20 11.72 8.79
CA PHE A 38 4.97 10.57 8.31
C PHE A 38 4.93 9.40 9.29
N LEU A 39 5.11 9.66 10.58
CA LEU A 39 5.11 8.60 11.58
C LEU A 39 3.78 7.87 11.63
N ILE A 40 2.68 8.62 11.69
CA ILE A 40 1.34 8.04 11.76
C ILE A 40 1.01 7.32 10.46
N HIS A 41 1.28 7.95 9.32
CA HIS A 41 0.99 7.37 8.01
C HIS A 41 1.74 6.06 7.80
N TYR A 42 3.04 6.00 8.09
CA TYR A 42 3.82 4.79 7.88
C TYR A 42 3.40 3.66 8.83
N VAL A 43 3.02 3.98 10.07
CA VAL A 43 2.49 2.96 10.99
C VAL A 43 1.21 2.35 10.43
N PHE A 44 0.25 3.17 9.99
CA PHE A 44 -0.99 2.66 9.41
C PHE A 44 -0.76 1.93 8.10
N LEU A 45 0.12 2.44 7.25
CA LEU A 45 0.47 1.78 5.99
C LEU A 45 1.06 0.40 6.26
N GLY A 46 1.92 0.27 7.28
CA GLY A 46 2.48 -1.01 7.69
C GLY A 46 1.39 -1.97 8.14
N ILE A 47 0.47 -1.51 8.99
CA ILE A 47 -0.65 -2.33 9.47
C ILE A 47 -1.52 -2.80 8.30
N PHE A 48 -1.89 -1.88 7.40
CA PHE A 48 -2.71 -2.21 6.24
C PHE A 48 -2.01 -3.21 5.31
N SER A 49 -0.70 -3.04 5.10
CA SER A 49 0.09 -3.95 4.27
C SER A 49 0.11 -5.37 4.84
N ILE A 50 0.29 -5.49 6.15
CA ILE A 50 0.27 -6.79 6.81
C ILE A 50 -1.11 -7.44 6.68
N ILE A 51 -2.18 -6.69 6.93
CA ILE A 51 -3.55 -7.20 6.82
C ILE A 51 -3.84 -7.69 5.40
N VAL A 52 -3.50 -6.88 4.40
CA VAL A 52 -3.73 -7.22 3.00
C VAL A 52 -2.91 -8.44 2.60
N GLY A 53 -1.64 -8.51 3.05
CA GLY A 53 -0.79 -9.67 2.80
C GLY A 53 -1.36 -10.95 3.41
N LEU A 54 -1.83 -10.88 4.67
CA LEU A 54 -2.44 -12.03 5.33
C LEU A 54 -3.69 -12.51 4.59
N ILE A 55 -4.51 -11.58 4.12
CA ILE A 55 -5.72 -11.93 3.35
C ILE A 55 -5.32 -12.58 2.03
N TYR A 56 -4.32 -12.04 1.33
CA TYR A 56 -3.87 -12.59 0.06
C TYR A 56 -3.39 -14.03 0.22
N PHE A 57 -2.53 -14.27 1.22
CA PHE A 57 -1.91 -15.58 1.40
C PHE A 57 -2.81 -16.61 2.07
N ARG A 58 -4.05 -16.29 2.37
CA ARG A 58 -5.01 -17.29 2.83
C ARG A 58 -5.32 -18.33 1.76
N LYS A 59 -5.31 -17.92 0.48
CA LYS A 59 -5.71 -18.78 -0.64
C LYS A 59 -4.67 -18.84 -1.75
N ALA A 60 -3.55 -18.16 -1.59
CA ALA A 60 -2.48 -18.15 -2.59
C ALA A 60 -1.27 -18.91 -2.04
N LYS A 61 -0.40 -19.35 -2.95
CA LYS A 61 0.87 -19.94 -2.55
C LYS A 61 1.68 -18.94 -1.74
N SER A 62 2.36 -19.43 -0.71
CA SER A 62 3.24 -18.61 0.12
C SER A 62 4.64 -18.54 -0.49
N GLY A 63 5.43 -17.59 -0.02
CA GLY A 63 6.83 -17.45 -0.40
C GLY A 63 7.18 -16.04 -0.81
N ALA A 64 8.49 -15.76 -0.88
CA ALA A 64 8.99 -14.43 -1.21
C ALA A 64 8.63 -14.01 -2.62
N LEU A 65 8.76 -14.92 -3.59
CA LEU A 65 8.48 -14.59 -4.98
C LEU A 65 7.00 -14.29 -5.21
N GLU A 66 6.13 -15.08 -4.59
CA GLU A 66 4.69 -14.83 -4.68
C GLU A 66 4.33 -13.50 -4.02
N GLY A 67 4.94 -13.18 -2.89
CA GLY A 67 4.76 -11.88 -2.24
C GLY A 67 5.19 -10.73 -3.11
N LEU A 68 6.34 -10.86 -3.79
CA LEU A 68 6.84 -9.81 -4.68
C LEU A 68 5.90 -9.61 -5.86
N LYS A 69 5.42 -10.70 -6.47
CA LYS A 69 4.47 -10.60 -7.58
C LYS A 69 3.16 -9.96 -7.15
N ALA A 70 2.63 -10.37 -6.00
CA ALA A 70 1.39 -9.79 -5.46
C ALA A 70 1.56 -8.30 -5.18
N TRP A 71 2.68 -7.91 -4.56
CA TRP A 71 2.98 -6.51 -4.31
C TRP A 71 3.03 -5.71 -5.61
N ALA A 72 3.69 -6.24 -6.65
CA ALA A 72 3.80 -5.54 -7.92
C ALA A 72 2.42 -5.26 -8.53
N VAL A 73 1.50 -6.24 -8.49
CA VAL A 73 0.14 -6.07 -8.99
C VAL A 73 -0.63 -5.05 -8.15
N MET A 74 -0.50 -5.12 -6.83
CA MET A 74 -1.14 -4.18 -5.92
C MET A 74 -0.62 -2.76 -6.12
N LEU A 75 0.70 -2.61 -6.32
CA LEU A 75 1.32 -1.31 -6.58
C LEU A 75 0.80 -0.69 -7.86
N VAL A 76 0.78 -1.47 -8.95
CA VAL A 76 0.26 -0.98 -10.24
C VAL A 76 -1.20 -0.57 -10.11
N THR A 77 -2.01 -1.36 -9.40
CA THR A 77 -3.42 -1.04 -9.14
C THR A 77 -3.53 0.29 -8.40
N GLY A 78 -2.75 0.48 -7.34
CA GLY A 78 -2.75 1.71 -6.57
C GLY A 78 -2.31 2.92 -7.38
N ILE A 79 -1.26 2.77 -8.19
CA ILE A 79 -0.77 3.84 -9.06
C ILE A 79 -1.84 4.25 -10.08
N ILE A 80 -2.52 3.28 -10.68
CA ILE A 80 -3.60 3.58 -11.63
C ILE A 80 -4.73 4.35 -10.94
N LEU A 81 -5.14 3.93 -9.75
CA LEU A 81 -6.19 4.61 -8.99
C LEU A 81 -5.75 6.03 -8.58
N ASP A 82 -4.51 6.21 -8.14
CA ASP A 82 -3.99 7.52 -7.82
C ASP A 82 -3.94 8.42 -9.05
N ALA A 83 -3.47 7.90 -10.20
CA ALA A 83 -3.41 8.67 -11.43
C ALA A 83 -4.80 9.08 -11.94
N ALA A 84 -5.81 8.22 -11.70
CA ALA A 84 -7.17 8.48 -12.15
C ALA A 84 -7.97 9.37 -11.19
N ILE A 85 -7.71 9.28 -9.90
CA ILE A 85 -8.54 9.90 -8.86
C ILE A 85 -7.75 10.92 -8.04
N THR A 86 -6.66 10.50 -7.40
CA THR A 86 -5.92 11.35 -6.47
C THR A 86 -5.25 12.53 -7.17
N VAL A 87 -4.51 12.28 -8.24
CA VAL A 87 -3.78 13.32 -8.94
C VAL A 87 -4.70 14.34 -9.59
N PRO A 88 -5.71 13.93 -10.40
CA PRO A 88 -6.59 14.92 -11.03
C PRO A 88 -7.44 15.73 -10.06
N LEU A 89 -7.90 15.13 -8.96
CA LEU A 89 -8.86 15.76 -8.06
C LEU A 89 -8.21 16.48 -6.88
N PHE A 90 -7.06 16.00 -6.39
CA PHE A 90 -6.47 16.52 -5.15
C PHE A 90 -5.07 17.09 -5.32
N VAL A 91 -4.15 16.35 -5.92
CA VAL A 91 -2.73 16.75 -6.01
C VAL A 91 -2.46 17.63 -7.22
N LYS A 92 -3.06 17.30 -8.34
CA LYS A 92 -2.98 18.04 -9.62
C LYS A 92 -1.59 18.08 -10.25
N THR A 93 -0.67 17.19 -9.83
CA THR A 93 0.64 17.06 -10.43
C THR A 93 1.11 15.60 -10.37
N TYR A 94 1.71 15.11 -11.45
CA TYR A 94 2.21 13.73 -11.51
C TYR A 94 3.56 13.54 -10.81
N SER A 95 4.22 14.63 -10.40
CA SER A 95 5.42 14.53 -9.56
C SER A 95 5.12 13.88 -8.20
N PHE A 96 3.86 13.77 -7.82
CA PHE A 96 3.39 13.03 -6.67
C PHE A 96 3.99 11.61 -6.62
N PHE A 97 4.13 10.93 -7.76
CA PHE A 97 4.61 9.54 -7.80
C PHE A 97 6.11 9.40 -7.53
N ILE A 98 6.88 10.46 -7.71
CA ILE A 98 8.33 10.43 -7.47
C ILE A 98 8.71 11.14 -6.17
N ASN A 99 7.73 11.53 -5.37
CA ASN A 99 7.98 12.12 -4.06
C ASN A 99 8.68 11.09 -3.15
N PRO A 100 9.76 11.46 -2.43
CA PRO A 100 10.48 10.52 -1.56
C PRO A 100 9.59 9.80 -0.54
N SER A 101 8.57 10.45 0.00
CA SER A 101 7.66 9.78 0.94
C SER A 101 6.82 8.70 0.26
N MET A 102 6.46 8.89 -1.00
CA MET A 102 5.75 7.86 -1.77
C MET A 102 6.67 6.68 -2.07
N LEU A 103 7.92 6.95 -2.47
CA LEU A 103 8.89 5.90 -2.74
C LEU A 103 9.20 5.08 -1.49
N GLY A 104 9.33 5.74 -0.34
CA GLY A 104 9.50 5.05 0.95
C GLY A 104 8.31 4.17 1.30
N GLY A 105 7.09 4.64 1.04
CA GLY A 105 5.89 3.85 1.24
C GLY A 105 5.83 2.62 0.35
N TYR A 106 6.23 2.74 -0.91
CA TYR A 106 6.30 1.59 -1.82
C TYR A 106 7.29 0.55 -1.30
N LEU A 107 8.45 0.98 -0.82
CA LEU A 107 9.45 0.08 -0.26
C LEU A 107 8.93 -0.62 1.00
N GLU A 108 8.27 0.12 1.87
CA GLU A 108 7.69 -0.44 3.09
C GLU A 108 6.66 -1.53 2.77
N THR A 109 5.74 -1.26 1.84
CA THR A 109 4.73 -2.25 1.45
C THR A 109 5.37 -3.48 0.82
N ALA A 110 6.40 -3.30 0.00
CA ALA A 110 7.13 -4.41 -0.62
C ALA A 110 7.74 -5.33 0.44
N ILE A 111 8.46 -4.75 1.38
CA ILE A 111 9.13 -5.50 2.44
C ILE A 111 8.10 -6.28 3.27
N LEU A 112 7.03 -5.62 3.70
CA LEU A 112 6.03 -6.23 4.57
C LEU A 112 5.24 -7.34 3.88
N ILE A 113 4.83 -7.14 2.63
CA ILE A 113 4.07 -8.16 1.89
C ILE A 113 4.97 -9.37 1.60
N VAL A 114 6.22 -9.14 1.22
CA VAL A 114 7.18 -10.24 1.01
C VAL A 114 7.43 -10.99 2.30
N LEU A 115 7.60 -10.29 3.43
CA LEU A 115 7.80 -10.92 4.73
C LEU A 115 6.60 -11.79 5.14
N VAL A 116 5.38 -11.31 4.91
CA VAL A 116 4.17 -12.09 5.19
C VAL A 116 4.18 -13.37 4.36
N GLY A 117 4.55 -13.28 3.08
CA GLY A 117 4.66 -14.45 2.21
C GLY A 117 5.68 -15.47 2.73
N ILE A 118 6.83 -15.02 3.18
CA ILE A 118 7.87 -15.90 3.73
C ILE A 118 7.40 -16.56 5.02
N LEU A 119 6.81 -15.78 5.93
CA LEU A 119 6.37 -16.30 7.22
C LEU A 119 5.23 -17.30 7.07
N LYS A 120 4.31 -17.07 6.14
CA LYS A 120 3.25 -18.03 5.85
C LYS A 120 3.81 -19.34 5.29
N ASN A 121 4.83 -19.27 4.45
CA ASN A 121 5.48 -20.43 3.89
C ASN A 121 6.12 -21.30 4.99
N LYS A 122 6.72 -20.67 6.00
CA LYS A 122 7.34 -21.39 7.12
C LYS A 122 6.33 -22.11 8.00
N LYS A 123 5.09 -21.63 8.05
CA LYS A 123 4.03 -22.26 8.86
C LYS A 123 3.38 -23.43 8.15
N ASN A 124 3.54 -23.53 6.86
CA ASN A 124 3.00 -24.63 6.06
C ASN A 124 4.02 -25.75 5.91
#